data_fc94b9deb21bafbdf54bb1cbb1123065
#
_entry.id   fc94b9deb21bafbdf54bb1cbb1123065
#
_cell.length_a   1.000
_cell.length_b   1.000
_cell.length_c   1.000
_cell.angle_alpha   90.00
_cell.angle_beta   90.00
_cell.angle_gamma   90.00
#
_symmetry.space_group_name_H-M   'P 1'
#
loop_
_entity.id
_entity.type
_entity.pdbx_description
1 polymer ?
#
loop_
_entity_poly.entity_id
_entity_poly.type
_entity_poly.pdbx_seq_one_letter_code
_entity_poly.pdbx_strand_id
1 'polypeptide(L)'
;MAEKDKQGKVVEKESKEERKERLRKLFEEFDQTGEKKLRDQLITEHIYIAEILAKKYVNRGIEYDDLFQVASVGLIYAIDRYDVSKGFEFTSFATPTIVGEIKRYFRDKGWVIRVPRRIQELSKKVNIMRTVLSQESQRQPTIDDIAERLEISSEEVLEAMEASKVYTPQSLDQTFDSGMDDREMNLGDVIGIDDENFDLIEFQDVIDRLTVHLNDLEKKIFYYRYYDKRTQVSIADELDISQMTVSRIE
;
A
#
# COMPACT_ATOMS: atom_id res chain seq x y z
N MET A 1 1.51 36.79 33.10
CA MET A 1 2.98 36.68 32.98
C MET A 1 3.34 36.99 31.55
N ALA A 2 3.98 38.15 31.29
CA ALA A 2 4.31 38.58 29.96
C ALA A 2 5.63 37.93 29.52
N GLU A 3 5.61 37.23 28.39
CA GLU A 3 6.83 36.69 27.73
C GLU A 3 7.51 37.79 26.91
N LYS A 4 8.81 37.98 27.11
CA LYS A 4 9.60 38.94 26.34
C LYS A 4 10.14 38.24 25.08
N ASP A 5 9.86 38.85 23.92
CA ASP A 5 10.47 38.48 22.63
C ASP A 5 11.97 38.81 22.64
N LYS A 6 12.75 38.11 21.77
CA LYS A 6 14.24 38.22 21.63
C LYS A 6 14.70 39.65 21.32
N GLN A 7 13.79 40.62 21.14
CA GLN A 7 14.04 42.03 20.94
C GLN A 7 13.53 42.91 22.08
N GLY A 8 13.08 42.36 23.22
CA GLY A 8 12.71 43.14 24.40
C GLY A 8 11.35 43.86 24.32
N LYS A 9 10.52 43.64 23.31
CA LYS A 9 9.16 44.18 23.23
C LYS A 9 8.21 43.30 24.06
N VAL A 10 7.47 43.95 24.98
CA VAL A 10 6.36 43.32 25.70
C VAL A 10 5.25 43.06 24.71
N VAL A 11 5.05 41.79 24.35
CA VAL A 11 3.87 41.36 23.56
C VAL A 11 2.75 41.16 24.55
N GLU A 12 1.79 42.08 24.62
CA GLU A 12 0.53 41.86 25.30
C GLU A 12 -0.14 40.60 24.66
N LYS A 13 -0.44 39.58 25.45
CA LYS A 13 -1.19 38.43 24.96
C LYS A 13 -2.58 38.91 24.56
N GLU A 14 -2.83 38.92 23.27
CA GLU A 14 -4.16 39.13 22.69
C GLU A 14 -5.17 38.21 23.41
N SER A 15 -6.28 38.77 23.88
CA SER A 15 -7.32 37.96 24.52
C SER A 15 -7.95 37.00 23.49
N LYS A 16 -8.49 35.85 23.96
CA LYS A 16 -9.14 34.90 23.06
C LYS A 16 -10.27 35.53 22.25
N GLU A 17 -10.98 36.49 22.82
CA GLU A 17 -12.09 37.18 22.19
C GLU A 17 -11.60 38.20 21.13
N GLU A 18 -10.54 38.93 21.42
CA GLU A 18 -9.92 39.85 20.46
C GLU A 18 -9.36 39.09 19.24
N ARG A 19 -8.69 37.96 19.46
CA ARG A 19 -8.21 37.11 18.38
C ARG A 19 -9.36 36.57 17.51
N LYS A 20 -10.45 36.16 18.15
CA LYS A 20 -11.64 35.65 17.44
C LYS A 20 -12.27 36.73 16.56
N GLU A 21 -12.40 37.93 17.08
CA GLU A 21 -12.94 39.06 16.35
C GLU A 21 -12.03 39.49 15.19
N ARG A 22 -10.71 39.53 15.41
CA ARG A 22 -9.72 39.82 14.36
C ARG A 22 -9.78 38.76 13.23
N LEU A 23 -9.80 37.46 13.56
CA LEU A 23 -9.90 36.41 12.57
C LEU A 23 -11.20 36.45 11.80
N ARG A 24 -12.32 36.81 12.46
CA ARG A 24 -13.60 36.96 11.78
C ARG A 24 -13.54 38.07 10.74
N LYS A 25 -12.99 39.25 11.10
CA LYS A 25 -12.81 40.37 10.15
C LYS A 25 -11.91 39.98 8.98
N LEU A 26 -10.84 39.22 9.25
CA LEU A 26 -9.93 38.72 8.21
C LEU A 26 -10.64 37.78 7.22
N PHE A 27 -11.56 36.94 7.69
CA PHE A 27 -12.40 36.11 6.81
C PHE A 27 -13.40 36.95 6.02
N GLU A 28 -14.04 37.97 6.63
CA GLU A 28 -14.97 38.86 5.95
C GLU A 28 -14.28 39.65 4.83
N GLU A 29 -13.06 40.14 5.08
CA GLU A 29 -12.23 40.80 4.07
C GLU A 29 -11.80 39.87 2.95
N PHE A 30 -11.40 38.63 3.31
CA PHE A 30 -11.03 37.64 2.32
C PHE A 30 -12.19 37.21 1.43
N ASP A 31 -13.38 37.04 1.98
CA ASP A 31 -14.60 36.72 1.22
C ASP A 31 -14.97 37.82 0.21
N GLN A 32 -14.73 39.08 0.56
CA GLN A 32 -15.01 40.23 -0.31
C GLN A 32 -13.95 40.47 -1.40
N THR A 33 -12.67 40.25 -1.08
CA THR A 33 -11.55 40.68 -1.94
C THR A 33 -10.91 39.50 -2.69
N GLY A 34 -10.92 38.28 -2.12
CA GLY A 34 -10.20 37.12 -2.63
C GLY A 34 -8.67 37.30 -2.62
N GLU A 35 -8.14 38.26 -1.81
CA GLU A 35 -6.72 38.61 -1.84
C GLU A 35 -5.84 37.48 -1.29
N LYS A 36 -4.85 37.06 -2.08
CA LYS A 36 -3.94 35.98 -1.73
C LYS A 36 -3.20 36.19 -0.39
N LYS A 37 -2.85 37.44 -0.07
CA LYS A 37 -2.17 37.77 1.20
C LYS A 37 -3.03 37.48 2.42
N LEU A 38 -4.32 37.74 2.36
CA LEU A 38 -5.27 37.46 3.43
C LEU A 38 -5.43 35.93 3.61
N ARG A 39 -5.50 35.23 2.48
CA ARG A 39 -5.52 33.77 2.47
C ARG A 39 -4.30 33.17 3.16
N ASP A 40 -3.09 33.62 2.80
CA ASP A 40 -1.83 33.16 3.39
C ASP A 40 -1.76 33.45 4.90
N GLN A 41 -2.29 34.60 5.34
CA GLN A 41 -2.42 34.93 6.77
C GLN A 41 -3.38 33.98 7.48
N LEU A 42 -4.57 33.71 6.90
CA LEU A 42 -5.54 32.77 7.45
C LEU A 42 -4.97 31.36 7.56
N ILE A 43 -4.21 30.90 6.56
CA ILE A 43 -3.53 29.59 6.60
C ILE A 43 -2.55 29.56 7.76
N THR A 44 -1.70 30.59 7.89
CA THR A 44 -0.68 30.65 8.95
C THR A 44 -1.30 30.65 10.35
N GLU A 45 -2.38 31.41 10.54
CA GLU A 45 -3.09 31.48 11.83
C GLU A 45 -3.76 30.16 12.23
N HIS A 46 -4.13 29.30 11.25
CA HIS A 46 -4.89 28.07 11.49
C HIS A 46 -4.09 26.77 11.22
N ILE A 47 -2.81 26.88 10.85
CA ILE A 47 -1.98 25.72 10.51
C ILE A 47 -1.90 24.68 11.66
N TYR A 48 -2.01 25.14 12.90
CA TYR A 48 -2.03 24.30 14.09
C TYR A 48 -3.14 23.23 14.05
N ILE A 49 -4.27 23.51 13.38
CA ILE A 49 -5.38 22.55 13.22
C ILE A 49 -4.91 21.36 12.38
N ALA A 50 -4.22 21.64 11.26
CA ALA A 50 -3.65 20.61 10.40
C ALA A 50 -2.62 19.77 11.15
N GLU A 51 -1.75 20.41 11.95
CA GLU A 51 -0.75 19.73 12.77
C GLU A 51 -1.38 18.77 13.80
N ILE A 52 -2.36 19.27 14.57
CA ILE A 52 -3.07 18.45 15.58
C ILE A 52 -3.75 17.25 14.93
N LEU A 53 -4.42 17.49 13.77
CA LEU A 53 -5.13 16.42 13.08
C LEU A 53 -4.17 15.42 12.44
N ALA A 54 -3.06 15.87 11.84
CA ALA A 54 -2.03 14.97 11.30
C ALA A 54 -1.46 14.06 12.40
N LYS A 55 -1.07 14.63 13.56
CA LYS A 55 -0.58 13.86 14.72
C LYS A 55 -1.54 12.78 15.19
N LYS A 56 -2.85 12.99 15.08
CA LYS A 56 -3.86 12.00 15.48
C LYS A 56 -3.90 10.75 14.58
N TYR A 57 -3.37 10.86 13.37
CA TYR A 57 -3.38 9.77 12.39
C TYR A 57 -2.02 9.12 12.16
N VAL A 58 -0.97 9.51 12.89
CA VAL A 58 0.35 8.87 12.87
C VAL A 58 0.25 7.39 13.28
N ASN A 59 1.24 6.59 12.89
CA ASN A 59 1.33 5.13 13.16
C ASN A 59 0.27 4.27 12.46
N ARG A 60 -0.21 4.73 11.30
CA ARG A 60 -1.16 3.98 10.46
C ARG A 60 -0.60 3.65 9.07
N GLY A 61 0.74 3.55 8.94
CA GLY A 61 1.40 3.19 7.69
C GLY A 61 1.67 4.36 6.73
N ILE A 62 1.47 5.61 7.17
CA ILE A 62 1.81 6.84 6.44
C ILE A 62 2.66 7.72 7.35
N GLU A 63 3.69 8.33 6.79
CA GLU A 63 4.59 9.23 7.51
C GLU A 63 3.88 10.53 7.94
N TYR A 64 4.37 11.11 9.04
CA TYR A 64 3.79 12.35 9.59
C TYR A 64 3.83 13.51 8.58
N ASP A 65 4.93 13.66 7.85
CA ASP A 65 5.11 14.78 6.91
C ASP A 65 4.10 14.73 5.76
N ASP A 66 3.81 13.53 5.25
CA ASP A 66 2.77 13.33 4.24
C ASP A 66 1.38 13.66 4.78
N LEU A 67 1.07 13.19 6.00
CA LEU A 67 -0.20 13.49 6.66
C LEU A 67 -0.36 14.98 6.92
N PHE A 68 0.71 15.67 7.33
CA PHE A 68 0.70 17.11 7.56
C PHE A 68 0.50 17.90 6.27
N GLN A 69 1.13 17.49 5.16
CA GLN A 69 0.91 18.12 3.85
C GLN A 69 -0.54 17.95 3.40
N VAL A 70 -1.09 16.75 3.50
CA VAL A 70 -2.49 16.49 3.15
C VAL A 70 -3.46 17.27 4.04
N ALA A 71 -3.20 17.31 5.34
CA ALA A 71 -3.99 18.10 6.28
C ALA A 71 -3.92 19.60 5.96
N SER A 72 -2.75 20.10 5.55
CA SER A 72 -2.55 21.49 5.13
C SER A 72 -3.32 21.84 3.86
N VAL A 73 -3.35 20.93 2.88
CA VAL A 73 -4.20 21.05 1.69
C VAL A 73 -5.68 21.08 2.08
N GLY A 74 -6.10 20.19 2.99
CA GLY A 74 -7.46 20.19 3.53
C GLY A 74 -7.83 21.48 4.25
N LEU A 75 -6.87 22.10 4.97
CA LEU A 75 -7.05 23.41 5.61
C LEU A 75 -7.24 24.52 4.56
N ILE A 76 -6.46 24.51 3.48
CA ILE A 76 -6.60 25.45 2.38
C ILE A 76 -8.00 25.36 1.76
N TYR A 77 -8.47 24.12 1.48
CA TYR A 77 -9.84 23.93 0.97
C TYR A 77 -10.91 24.38 1.96
N ALA A 78 -10.67 24.24 3.26
CA ALA A 78 -11.59 24.71 4.27
C ALA A 78 -11.65 26.26 4.28
N ILE A 79 -10.52 26.96 4.19
CA ILE A 79 -10.46 28.43 4.12
C ILE A 79 -11.19 28.94 2.88
N ASP A 80 -10.93 28.33 1.71
CA ASP A 80 -11.52 28.74 0.44
C ASP A 80 -13.06 28.53 0.38
N ARG A 81 -13.62 27.66 1.23
CA ARG A 81 -15.04 27.31 1.23
C ARG A 81 -15.81 27.79 2.45
N TYR A 82 -15.11 28.39 3.40
CA TYR A 82 -15.73 28.85 4.63
C TYR A 82 -16.57 30.11 4.40
N ASP A 83 -17.80 30.04 4.85
CA ASP A 83 -18.78 31.14 4.75
C ASP A 83 -19.05 31.72 6.15
N VAL A 84 -18.52 32.92 6.39
CA VAL A 84 -18.63 33.62 7.68
C VAL A 84 -20.08 33.96 8.02
N SER A 85 -20.94 34.14 7.00
CA SER A 85 -22.34 34.54 7.18
C SER A 85 -23.18 33.51 7.92
N LYS A 86 -22.76 32.24 7.89
CA LYS A 86 -23.44 31.11 8.56
C LYS A 86 -23.24 31.07 10.08
N GLY A 87 -22.37 31.89 10.64
CA GLY A 87 -22.19 32.08 12.08
C GLY A 87 -21.56 30.89 12.84
N PHE A 88 -21.10 29.85 12.14
CA PHE A 88 -20.38 28.73 12.76
C PHE A 88 -18.91 29.09 12.98
N GLU A 89 -18.27 28.46 13.96
CA GLU A 89 -16.82 28.62 14.14
C GLU A 89 -16.05 27.92 13.02
N PHE A 90 -15.00 28.58 12.50
CA PHE A 90 -14.14 28.01 11.46
C PHE A 90 -13.59 26.63 11.80
N THR A 91 -13.14 26.42 13.04
CA THR A 91 -12.61 25.14 13.52
C THR A 91 -13.60 23.98 13.38
N SER A 92 -14.89 24.25 13.61
CA SER A 92 -15.96 23.27 13.46
C SER A 92 -16.20 22.88 12.00
N PHE A 93 -16.01 23.82 11.06
CA PHE A 93 -16.10 23.57 9.63
C PHE A 93 -14.83 22.95 9.05
N ALA A 94 -13.66 23.41 9.47
CA ALA A 94 -12.36 22.97 8.95
C ALA A 94 -12.04 21.51 9.36
N THR A 95 -12.34 21.14 10.61
CA THR A 95 -12.00 19.80 11.12
C THR A 95 -12.56 18.66 10.27
N PRO A 96 -13.85 18.57 9.95
CA PRO A 96 -14.37 17.51 9.10
C PRO A 96 -13.81 17.55 7.67
N THR A 97 -13.53 18.74 7.13
CA THR A 97 -12.94 18.91 5.80
C THR A 97 -11.53 18.33 5.77
N ILE A 98 -10.67 18.71 6.71
CA ILE A 98 -9.29 18.21 6.83
C ILE A 98 -9.28 16.69 7.06
N VAL A 99 -10.10 16.18 7.98
CA VAL A 99 -10.23 14.74 8.23
C VAL A 99 -10.72 13.99 6.99
N GLY A 100 -11.61 14.60 6.21
CA GLY A 100 -12.06 14.07 4.94
C GLY A 100 -10.92 13.85 3.95
N GLU A 101 -10.03 14.85 3.79
CA GLU A 101 -8.85 14.74 2.90
C GLU A 101 -7.83 13.72 3.43
N ILE A 102 -7.57 13.69 4.74
CA ILE A 102 -6.70 12.66 5.34
C ILE A 102 -7.27 11.25 5.08
N LYS A 103 -8.57 11.02 5.31
CA LYS A 103 -9.21 9.72 5.03
C LYS A 103 -9.18 9.36 3.56
N ARG A 104 -9.32 10.34 2.67
CA ARG A 104 -9.20 10.16 1.23
C ARG A 104 -7.80 9.72 0.84
N TYR A 105 -6.78 10.36 1.41
CA TYR A 105 -5.38 9.99 1.18
C TYR A 105 -5.07 8.56 1.65
N PHE A 106 -5.52 8.17 2.85
CA PHE A 106 -5.41 6.78 3.32
C PHE A 106 -6.07 5.78 2.37
N ARG A 107 -7.24 6.10 1.85
CA ARG A 107 -7.95 5.24 0.90
C ARG A 107 -7.20 5.09 -0.42
N ASP A 108 -6.62 6.18 -0.91
CA ASP A 108 -6.03 6.24 -2.26
C ASP A 108 -4.53 5.87 -2.26
N LYS A 109 -3.81 6.08 -1.17
CA LYS A 109 -2.35 5.90 -1.03
C LYS A 109 -1.91 5.00 0.13
N GLY A 110 -2.78 4.68 1.06
CA GLY A 110 -2.43 3.86 2.23
C GLY A 110 -2.25 2.36 1.93
N TRP A 111 -2.51 1.92 0.70
CA TRP A 111 -2.29 0.56 0.26
C TRP A 111 -0.94 0.44 -0.44
N VAL A 112 -0.04 -0.36 0.10
CA VAL A 112 1.29 -0.59 -0.48
C VAL A 112 1.19 -1.28 -1.85
N ILE A 113 0.25 -2.24 -1.98
CA ILE A 113 -0.08 -2.90 -3.24
C ILE A 113 -1.44 -2.37 -3.73
N ARG A 114 -1.55 -2.11 -5.03
CA ARG A 114 -2.77 -1.59 -5.63
C ARG A 114 -3.89 -2.64 -5.61
N VAL A 115 -4.87 -2.42 -4.75
CA VAL A 115 -6.07 -3.27 -4.63
C VAL A 115 -7.26 -2.53 -5.25
N PRO A 116 -8.13 -3.21 -6.04
CA PRO A 116 -9.35 -2.61 -6.59
C PRO A 116 -10.27 -2.08 -5.48
N ARG A 117 -10.96 -0.96 -5.74
CA ARG A 117 -11.85 -0.32 -4.73
C ARG A 117 -12.92 -1.25 -4.19
N ARG A 118 -13.50 -2.10 -5.05
CA ARG A 118 -14.49 -3.10 -4.63
C ARG A 118 -13.95 -3.96 -3.49
N ILE A 119 -12.74 -4.46 -3.64
CA ILE A 119 -12.10 -5.33 -2.64
C ILE A 119 -11.71 -4.55 -1.38
N GLN A 120 -11.23 -3.31 -1.51
CA GLN A 120 -10.95 -2.44 -0.35
C GLN A 120 -12.20 -2.19 0.50
N GLU A 121 -13.35 -1.91 -0.14
CA GLU A 121 -14.62 -1.69 0.55
C GLU A 121 -15.15 -2.99 1.16
N LEU A 122 -15.02 -4.10 0.44
CA LEU A 122 -15.43 -5.41 0.93
C LEU A 122 -14.58 -5.83 2.14
N SER A 123 -13.27 -5.65 2.08
CA SER A 123 -12.35 -5.94 3.19
C SER A 123 -12.73 -5.17 4.48
N LYS A 124 -13.12 -3.89 4.35
CA LYS A 124 -13.63 -3.12 5.48
C LYS A 124 -14.92 -3.70 6.06
N LYS A 125 -15.87 -4.06 5.19
CA LYS A 125 -17.14 -4.66 5.63
C LYS A 125 -16.92 -6.00 6.33
N VAL A 126 -16.07 -6.87 5.77
CA VAL A 126 -15.71 -8.16 6.35
C VAL A 126 -15.06 -7.99 7.73
N ASN A 127 -14.11 -7.06 7.89
CA ASN A 127 -13.46 -6.80 9.17
C ASN A 127 -14.43 -6.27 10.24
N ILE A 128 -15.34 -5.36 9.85
CA ILE A 128 -16.38 -4.85 10.76
C ILE A 128 -17.32 -6.00 11.16
N MET A 129 -17.79 -6.79 10.19
CA MET A 129 -18.72 -7.89 10.43
C MET A 129 -18.07 -8.98 11.31
N ARG A 130 -16.79 -9.29 11.09
CA ARG A 130 -16.05 -10.22 11.96
C ARG A 130 -16.04 -9.76 13.41
N THR A 131 -15.84 -8.46 13.64
CA THR A 131 -15.85 -7.88 14.98
C THR A 131 -17.26 -7.96 15.61
N VAL A 132 -18.29 -7.60 14.86
CA VAL A 132 -19.70 -7.65 15.33
C VAL A 132 -20.11 -9.08 15.68
N LEU A 133 -19.90 -10.03 14.78
CA LEU A 133 -20.25 -11.44 15.00
C LEU A 133 -19.44 -12.04 16.16
N SER A 134 -18.18 -11.68 16.33
CA SER A 134 -17.36 -12.12 17.48
C SER A 134 -17.94 -11.62 18.81
N GLN A 135 -18.47 -10.38 18.84
CA GLN A 135 -19.10 -9.83 20.04
C GLN A 135 -20.48 -10.47 20.30
N GLU A 136 -21.27 -10.73 19.26
CA GLU A 136 -22.60 -11.34 19.37
C GLU A 136 -22.53 -12.80 19.82
N SER A 137 -21.63 -13.59 19.20
CA SER A 137 -21.55 -15.05 19.42
C SER A 137 -20.55 -15.47 20.48
N GLN A 138 -19.74 -14.54 21.01
CA GLN A 138 -18.61 -14.80 21.96
C GLN A 138 -17.63 -15.89 21.47
N ARG A 139 -17.59 -16.15 20.16
CA ARG A 139 -16.63 -17.02 19.47
C ARG A 139 -16.08 -16.33 18.24
N GLN A 140 -14.97 -16.84 17.71
CA GLN A 140 -14.50 -16.39 16.41
C GLN A 140 -15.48 -16.83 15.31
N PRO A 141 -16.01 -15.89 14.47
CA PRO A 141 -16.89 -16.23 13.38
C PRO A 141 -16.15 -17.02 12.29
N THR A 142 -16.83 -17.95 11.68
CA THR A 142 -16.35 -18.69 10.51
C THR A 142 -16.49 -17.82 9.25
N ILE A 143 -15.87 -18.27 8.14
CA ILE A 143 -16.01 -17.61 6.84
C ILE A 143 -17.46 -17.63 6.40
N ASP A 144 -18.15 -18.76 6.62
CA ASP A 144 -19.56 -18.93 6.25
C ASP A 144 -20.51 -18.05 7.07
N ASP A 145 -20.24 -17.87 8.38
CA ASP A 145 -21.00 -16.94 9.23
C ASP A 145 -20.94 -15.50 8.67
N ILE A 146 -19.76 -15.09 8.18
CA ILE A 146 -19.55 -13.76 7.59
C ILE A 146 -20.21 -13.65 6.22
N ALA A 147 -20.05 -14.69 5.38
CA ALA A 147 -20.62 -14.77 4.04
C ALA A 147 -22.15 -14.66 4.09
N GLU A 148 -22.79 -15.46 4.95
CA GLU A 148 -24.25 -15.42 5.16
C GLU A 148 -24.73 -14.04 5.62
N ARG A 149 -24.04 -13.43 6.58
CA ARG A 149 -24.43 -12.13 7.15
C ARG A 149 -24.26 -10.97 6.17
N LEU A 150 -23.30 -11.05 5.27
CA LEU A 150 -23.03 -10.03 4.24
C LEU A 150 -23.71 -10.33 2.90
N GLU A 151 -24.39 -11.48 2.77
CA GLU A 151 -25.05 -11.95 1.53
C GLU A 151 -24.06 -12.01 0.34
N ILE A 152 -22.85 -12.56 0.59
CA ILE A 152 -21.80 -12.74 -0.41
C ILE A 152 -21.26 -14.18 -0.37
N SER A 153 -20.46 -14.58 -1.37
CA SER A 153 -19.85 -15.91 -1.39
C SER A 153 -18.70 -16.05 -0.38
N SER A 154 -18.42 -17.27 0.05
CA SER A 154 -17.28 -17.58 0.93
C SER A 154 -15.94 -17.26 0.26
N GLU A 155 -15.87 -17.38 -1.10
CA GLU A 155 -14.70 -16.96 -1.87
C GLU A 155 -14.48 -15.45 -1.81
N GLU A 156 -15.53 -14.63 -1.91
CA GLU A 156 -15.42 -13.17 -1.79
C GLU A 156 -14.96 -12.75 -0.39
N VAL A 157 -15.37 -13.47 0.66
CA VAL A 157 -14.88 -13.24 2.03
C VAL A 157 -13.39 -13.55 2.12
N LEU A 158 -12.95 -14.69 1.55
CA LEU A 158 -11.54 -15.06 1.52
C LEU A 158 -10.69 -14.04 0.75
N GLU A 159 -11.12 -13.64 -0.45
CA GLU A 159 -10.45 -12.60 -1.26
C GLU A 159 -10.29 -11.30 -0.46
N ALA A 160 -11.35 -10.87 0.24
CA ALA A 160 -11.33 -9.68 1.07
C ALA A 160 -10.41 -9.78 2.29
N MET A 161 -10.30 -10.97 2.90
CA MET A 161 -9.41 -11.24 4.02
C MET A 161 -7.94 -11.25 3.58
N GLU A 162 -7.62 -11.89 2.44
CA GLU A 162 -6.27 -11.87 1.88
C GLU A 162 -5.84 -10.44 1.51
N ALA A 163 -6.72 -9.67 0.86
CA ALA A 163 -6.46 -8.27 0.57
C ALA A 163 -6.16 -7.45 1.85
N SER A 164 -6.80 -7.78 2.97
CA SER A 164 -6.56 -7.09 4.24
C SER A 164 -5.13 -7.26 4.76
N LYS A 165 -4.48 -8.40 4.51
CA LYS A 165 -3.09 -8.68 4.90
C LYS A 165 -2.08 -7.81 4.14
N VAL A 166 -2.41 -7.46 2.91
CA VAL A 166 -1.57 -6.64 2.02
C VAL A 166 -1.49 -5.17 2.48
N TYR A 167 -2.39 -4.73 3.35
CA TYR A 167 -2.41 -3.36 3.86
C TYR A 167 -1.17 -3.01 4.71
N THR A 168 -0.63 -3.97 5.44
CA THR A 168 0.57 -3.81 6.28
C THR A 168 1.58 -4.93 6.00
N PRO A 169 2.34 -4.84 4.89
CA PRO A 169 3.39 -5.81 4.60
C PRO A 169 4.48 -5.73 5.67
N GLN A 170 5.11 -6.87 5.95
CA GLN A 170 6.28 -6.94 6.81
C GLN A 170 7.53 -6.57 6.01
N SER A 171 8.50 -5.90 6.67
CA SER A 171 9.79 -5.62 6.06
C SER A 171 10.62 -6.91 5.99
N LEU A 172 11.30 -7.14 4.87
CA LEU A 172 12.25 -8.23 4.74
C LEU A 172 13.51 -8.01 5.60
N ASP A 173 13.82 -6.74 5.92
CA ASP A 173 14.94 -6.36 6.80
C ASP A 173 14.56 -6.43 8.29
N GLN A 174 13.36 -6.90 8.62
CA GLN A 174 12.96 -7.07 10.01
C GLN A 174 13.83 -8.14 10.66
N THR A 175 14.56 -7.76 11.71
CA THR A 175 15.42 -8.66 12.47
C THR A 175 14.60 -9.46 13.47
N PHE A 176 14.94 -10.73 13.62
CA PHE A 176 14.41 -11.63 14.65
C PHE A 176 15.54 -12.08 15.56
N ASP A 177 15.29 -12.07 16.86
CA ASP A 177 16.16 -12.73 17.81
C ASP A 177 15.89 -14.25 17.74
N SER A 178 16.81 -14.99 17.14
CA SER A 178 16.66 -16.44 16.94
C SER A 178 16.88 -17.26 18.23
N GLY A 179 17.26 -16.60 19.33
CA GLY A 179 17.40 -17.23 20.66
C GLY A 179 18.45 -18.34 20.78
N MET A 180 19.13 -18.74 19.70
CA MET A 180 20.13 -19.82 19.69
C MET A 180 21.55 -19.41 19.31
N ASP A 181 21.71 -18.26 18.68
CA ASP A 181 23.01 -17.70 18.30
C ASP A 181 22.91 -16.17 18.33
N ASP A 182 23.94 -15.46 18.80
CA ASP A 182 24.00 -13.99 18.84
C ASP A 182 23.98 -13.32 17.44
N ARG A 183 23.41 -13.99 16.45
CA ARG A 183 23.25 -13.48 15.09
C ARG A 183 21.83 -12.95 14.88
N GLU A 184 21.75 -11.67 14.62
CA GLU A 184 20.54 -11.07 14.07
C GLU A 184 20.25 -11.67 12.69
N MET A 185 19.13 -12.39 12.55
CA MET A 185 18.65 -12.90 11.26
C MET A 185 17.53 -12.00 10.75
N ASN A 186 17.57 -11.66 9.49
CA ASN A 186 16.53 -10.91 8.82
C ASN A 186 15.46 -11.86 8.26
N LEU A 187 14.22 -11.37 8.11
CA LEU A 187 13.16 -12.15 7.47
C LEU A 187 13.54 -12.59 6.06
N GLY A 188 14.29 -11.76 5.32
CA GLY A 188 14.81 -12.07 3.99
C GLY A 188 15.76 -13.28 3.98
N ASP A 189 16.52 -13.52 5.05
CA ASP A 189 17.45 -14.65 5.15
C ASP A 189 16.74 -15.99 5.38
N VAL A 190 15.50 -15.94 5.89
CA VAL A 190 14.65 -17.12 6.14
C VAL A 190 13.87 -17.54 4.90
N ILE A 191 13.57 -16.58 4.02
CA ILE A 191 12.84 -16.85 2.77
C ILE A 191 13.81 -17.47 1.78
N GLY A 192 13.66 -18.80 1.53
CA GLY A 192 14.42 -19.50 0.51
C GLY A 192 13.94 -19.18 -0.91
N ILE A 193 14.78 -19.49 -1.87
CA ILE A 193 14.45 -19.49 -3.30
C ILE A 193 14.61 -20.94 -3.77
N ASP A 194 13.63 -21.45 -4.51
CA ASP A 194 13.78 -22.73 -5.19
C ASP A 194 14.87 -22.57 -6.26
N ASP A 195 15.92 -23.43 -6.16
CA ASP A 195 17.00 -23.41 -7.12
C ASP A 195 16.65 -24.36 -8.28
N GLU A 196 16.18 -23.77 -9.38
CA GLU A 196 15.82 -24.49 -10.61
C GLU A 196 16.98 -25.34 -11.19
N ASN A 197 18.22 -25.10 -10.76
CA ASN A 197 19.36 -25.89 -11.22
C ASN A 197 19.30 -27.35 -10.71
N PHE A 198 18.67 -27.60 -9.57
CA PHE A 198 18.47 -29.00 -9.10
C PHE A 198 17.57 -29.77 -10.07
N ASP A 199 16.46 -29.17 -10.50
CA ASP A 199 15.54 -29.77 -11.46
C ASP A 199 16.24 -30.02 -12.81
N LEU A 200 17.11 -29.11 -13.25
CA LEU A 200 17.90 -29.27 -14.47
C LEU A 200 18.91 -30.41 -14.36
N ILE A 201 19.57 -30.60 -13.20
CA ILE A 201 20.51 -31.69 -12.96
C ILE A 201 19.77 -33.02 -12.95
N GLU A 202 18.64 -33.14 -12.24
CA GLU A 202 17.81 -34.32 -12.21
C GLU A 202 17.30 -34.70 -13.61
N PHE A 203 16.82 -33.69 -14.35
CA PHE A 203 16.36 -33.87 -15.73
C PHE A 203 17.50 -34.37 -16.65
N GLN A 204 18.70 -33.79 -16.51
CA GLN A 204 19.88 -34.23 -17.28
C GLN A 204 20.26 -35.67 -16.96
N ASP A 205 20.28 -36.07 -15.68
CA ASP A 205 20.56 -37.45 -15.28
C ASP A 205 19.53 -38.46 -15.86
N VAL A 206 18.24 -38.06 -15.87
CA VAL A 206 17.19 -38.89 -16.51
C VAL A 206 17.44 -39.03 -18.01
N ILE A 207 17.78 -37.93 -18.71
CA ILE A 207 18.09 -37.98 -20.14
C ILE A 207 19.31 -38.86 -20.41
N ASP A 208 20.37 -38.71 -19.64
CA ASP A 208 21.59 -39.48 -19.79
C ASP A 208 21.32 -40.99 -19.62
N ARG A 209 20.51 -41.36 -18.66
CA ARG A 209 20.09 -42.76 -18.46
C ARG A 209 19.25 -43.32 -19.61
N LEU A 210 18.31 -42.51 -20.13
CA LEU A 210 17.46 -42.88 -21.27
C LEU A 210 18.26 -43.01 -22.56
N THR A 211 19.27 -42.17 -22.75
CA THR A 211 20.09 -42.13 -23.97
C THR A 211 21.20 -43.19 -23.98
N VAL A 212 21.45 -43.91 -22.87
CA VAL A 212 22.49 -44.97 -22.82
C VAL A 212 22.29 -46.05 -23.92
N HIS A 213 21.04 -46.36 -24.22
CA HIS A 213 20.68 -47.42 -25.20
C HIS A 213 20.66 -46.95 -26.65
N LEU A 214 20.80 -45.62 -26.89
CA LEU A 214 20.83 -45.07 -28.23
C LEU A 214 22.21 -45.29 -28.87
N ASN A 215 22.23 -45.56 -30.18
CA ASN A 215 23.47 -45.59 -30.96
C ASN A 215 24.01 -44.18 -31.21
N ASP A 216 25.24 -44.06 -31.72
CA ASP A 216 25.91 -42.75 -31.90
C ASP A 216 25.17 -41.83 -32.85
N LEU A 217 24.49 -42.36 -33.88
CA LEU A 217 23.68 -41.59 -34.79
C LEU A 217 22.42 -41.04 -34.15
N GLU A 218 21.72 -41.89 -33.39
CA GLU A 218 20.51 -41.51 -32.63
C GLU A 218 20.82 -40.43 -31.60
N LYS A 219 21.96 -40.59 -30.86
CA LYS A 219 22.43 -39.56 -29.92
C LYS A 219 22.69 -38.22 -30.57
N LYS A 220 23.33 -38.21 -31.76
CA LYS A 220 23.59 -36.95 -32.50
C LYS A 220 22.30 -36.30 -32.97
N ILE A 221 21.34 -37.08 -33.49
CA ILE A 221 20.03 -36.56 -33.92
C ILE A 221 19.29 -35.95 -32.74
N PHE A 222 19.26 -36.72 -31.61
CA PHE A 222 18.65 -36.24 -30.37
C PHE A 222 19.26 -34.92 -29.90
N TYR A 223 20.60 -34.83 -29.83
CA TYR A 223 21.29 -33.59 -29.42
C TYR A 223 20.98 -32.42 -30.35
N TYR A 224 21.12 -32.57 -31.66
CA TYR A 224 20.84 -31.53 -32.60
C TYR A 224 19.38 -31.07 -32.57
N ARG A 225 18.46 -31.97 -32.31
CA ARG A 225 17.03 -31.68 -32.28
C ARG A 225 16.58 -30.94 -31.01
N TYR A 226 16.98 -31.45 -29.86
CA TYR A 226 16.45 -30.98 -28.58
C TYR A 226 17.32 -29.93 -27.89
N TYR A 227 18.66 -30.02 -28.04
CA TYR A 227 19.56 -29.03 -27.49
C TYR A 227 19.84 -27.88 -28.46
N ASP A 228 20.26 -28.18 -29.69
CA ASP A 228 20.56 -27.18 -30.72
C ASP A 228 19.31 -26.65 -31.42
N LYS A 229 18.13 -27.24 -31.19
CA LYS A 229 16.83 -26.86 -31.75
C LYS A 229 16.84 -26.78 -33.30
N ARG A 230 17.61 -27.61 -33.98
CA ARG A 230 17.72 -27.63 -35.42
C ARG A 230 16.50 -28.28 -36.09
N THR A 231 16.28 -27.94 -37.33
CA THR A 231 15.23 -28.57 -38.16
C THR A 231 15.68 -29.94 -38.66
N GLN A 232 14.75 -30.85 -38.93
CA GLN A 232 15.04 -32.18 -39.47
C GLN A 232 15.86 -32.12 -40.77
N VAL A 233 15.59 -31.14 -41.64
CA VAL A 233 16.33 -30.92 -42.91
C VAL A 233 17.78 -30.54 -42.59
N SER A 234 18.00 -29.58 -41.70
CA SER A 234 19.37 -29.18 -41.31
C SER A 234 20.17 -30.33 -40.67
N ILE A 235 19.50 -31.19 -39.88
CA ILE A 235 20.13 -32.36 -39.27
C ILE A 235 20.47 -33.42 -40.33
N ALA A 236 19.58 -33.62 -41.32
CA ALA A 236 19.78 -34.56 -42.43
C ALA A 236 21.00 -34.14 -43.28
N ASP A 237 21.09 -32.87 -43.62
CA ASP A 237 22.20 -32.28 -44.39
C ASP A 237 23.54 -32.39 -43.63
N GLU A 238 23.56 -32.14 -42.33
CA GLU A 238 24.77 -32.23 -41.47
C GLU A 238 25.31 -33.66 -41.32
N LEU A 239 24.39 -34.63 -41.23
CA LEU A 239 24.73 -36.02 -40.99
C LEU A 239 24.82 -36.85 -42.29
N ASP A 240 24.63 -36.21 -43.45
CA ASP A 240 24.59 -36.84 -44.80
C ASP A 240 23.60 -38.03 -44.86
N ILE A 241 22.38 -37.82 -44.35
CA ILE A 241 21.29 -38.82 -44.32
C ILE A 241 20.00 -38.18 -44.88
N SER A 242 18.99 -39.01 -45.15
CA SER A 242 17.70 -38.46 -45.63
C SER A 242 16.90 -37.87 -44.46
N GLN A 243 16.14 -36.79 -44.75
CA GLN A 243 15.22 -36.19 -43.80
C GLN A 243 14.20 -37.20 -43.23
N MET A 244 13.78 -38.15 -44.10
CA MET A 244 12.91 -39.27 -43.69
C MET A 244 13.56 -40.18 -42.63
N THR A 245 14.88 -40.35 -42.71
CA THR A 245 15.64 -41.15 -41.69
C THR A 245 15.66 -40.39 -40.36
N VAL A 246 15.89 -39.09 -40.37
CA VAL A 246 15.83 -38.28 -39.16
C VAL A 246 14.44 -38.31 -38.56
N SER A 247 13.38 -38.14 -39.33
CA SER A 247 11.99 -38.15 -38.85
C SER A 247 11.55 -39.52 -38.29
N ARG A 248 12.15 -40.62 -38.76
CA ARG A 248 11.84 -41.95 -38.24
C ARG A 248 12.57 -42.27 -36.93
N ILE A 249 13.72 -41.67 -36.73
CA ILE A 249 14.54 -41.86 -35.52
C ILE A 249 14.03 -40.95 -34.40
N GLU A 250 13.55 -39.74 -34.73
CA GLU A 250 12.92 -38.79 -33.78
C GLU A 250 11.58 -39.34 -33.23
#